data_da52dd09a7603e6aed6ff19a5a714b91
#
_entry.id   da52dd09a7603e6aed6ff19a5a714b91
#
_cell.length_a   1.000
_cell.length_b   1.000
_cell.length_c   1.000
_cell.angle_alpha   90.00
_cell.angle_beta   90.00
_cell.angle_gamma   90.00
#
_symmetry.space_group_name_H-M   'P 1'
#
loop_
_entity.id
_entity.type
_entity.pdbx_description
1 polymer ?
#
loop_
_entity_poly.entity_id
_entity_poly.type
_entity_poly.pdbx_seq_one_letter_code
_entity_poly.pdbx_strand_id
1 'polypeptide(L)'
;VYIFEADCYQVEKEYLLKPWDIILSEISDVLEDEKINIPQIWEDIISRVFPQFHKKEKDNDNDIKYIESIGNVKYEIISDILIYILKRIIEKKKVVFIFEDIQWMDNESLSLLTSVILHQQKNDVIFIVTCRNEYDSDVDKFVTIMDSYNKLITINLPRFTEEEVKMFVKTLFPDIHISDKTLRKIYSETEGNTFFLTEYLNIIKSNGDTNIMSIKMKDILKSRFLYISEEGKKILNIASIFFDGVPLEILKNLTGKEDLELIDIIEELENKFILKELKIDGEINFKFTHQKLREFVYMNQSEGRKRILHNKIGDLLEKNLSSDKADINEYHKLMYHYFNGSNKIKYLNYKIKSLNYYLNFSHELFPIIIDSNNDIYKHAYFS
;
A
#
# COMPACT_ATOMS: atom_id res chain seq x y z
N VAL A 1 13.57 1.43 -18.16
CA VAL A 1 13.61 1.39 -16.70
C VAL A 1 12.40 0.59 -16.25
N TYR A 2 12.59 -0.33 -15.32
CA TYR A 2 11.50 -0.95 -14.58
C TYR A 2 11.26 -0.17 -13.30
N ILE A 3 10.02 0.09 -12.98
CA ILE A 3 9.61 0.77 -11.74
C ILE A 3 8.66 -0.17 -11.03
N PHE A 4 9.00 -0.51 -9.79
CA PHE A 4 8.19 -1.33 -8.89
C PHE A 4 7.79 -0.47 -7.71
N GLU A 5 6.48 -0.42 -7.41
CA GLU A 5 5.93 0.48 -6.40
C GLU A 5 5.06 -0.27 -5.39
N ALA A 6 5.22 0.06 -4.12
CA ALA A 6 4.37 -0.46 -3.07
C ALA A 6 4.04 0.64 -2.04
N ASP A 7 2.75 0.83 -1.79
CA ASP A 7 2.23 1.66 -0.70
C ASP A 7 2.22 0.84 0.61
N CYS A 8 2.68 1.43 1.72
CA CYS A 8 2.56 0.83 3.04
C CYS A 8 1.40 1.47 3.81
N TYR A 9 0.53 0.66 4.39
CA TYR A 9 -0.64 1.15 5.12
C TYR A 9 -0.60 0.76 6.59
N GLN A 10 -1.05 1.66 7.46
CA GLN A 10 -1.07 1.42 8.91
C GLN A 10 -1.74 0.11 9.31
N VAL A 11 -2.79 -0.27 8.61
CA VAL A 11 -3.57 -1.48 8.89
C VAL A 11 -2.84 -2.75 8.47
N GLU A 12 -1.85 -2.65 7.59
CA GLU A 12 -1.06 -3.76 7.07
C GLU A 12 0.28 -3.92 7.78
N LYS A 13 0.59 -3.07 8.77
CA LYS A 13 1.87 -3.10 9.49
C LYS A 13 2.17 -4.45 10.16
N GLU A 14 1.14 -5.22 10.52
CA GLU A 14 1.28 -6.56 11.07
C GLU A 14 1.31 -7.67 10.01
N TYR A 15 1.24 -7.32 8.72
CA TYR A 15 1.21 -8.29 7.62
C TYR A 15 2.61 -8.49 7.08
N LEU A 16 3.19 -9.64 7.43
CA LEU A 16 4.57 -9.95 7.08
C LEU A 16 4.80 -9.91 5.57
N LEU A 17 5.84 -9.17 5.17
CA LEU A 17 6.32 -9.07 3.79
C LEU A 17 5.29 -8.56 2.77
N LYS A 18 4.20 -7.92 3.21
CA LYS A 18 3.12 -7.47 2.33
C LYS A 18 3.59 -6.52 1.21
N PRO A 19 4.43 -5.49 1.46
CA PRO A 19 4.92 -4.62 0.38
C PRO A 19 5.77 -5.38 -0.65
N TRP A 20 6.49 -6.40 -0.21
CA TRP A 20 7.28 -7.25 -1.10
C TRP A 20 6.44 -8.21 -1.92
N ASP A 21 5.31 -8.69 -1.40
CA ASP A 21 4.38 -9.55 -2.14
C ASP A 21 3.80 -8.82 -3.36
N ILE A 22 3.48 -7.52 -3.22
CA ILE A 22 3.04 -6.66 -4.32
C ILE A 22 4.16 -6.53 -5.37
N ILE A 23 5.35 -6.14 -4.95
CA ILE A 23 6.51 -5.96 -5.83
C ILE A 23 6.89 -7.25 -6.55
N LEU A 24 6.85 -8.38 -5.86
CA LEU A 24 7.21 -9.66 -6.45
C LEU A 24 6.19 -10.18 -7.46
N SER A 25 4.92 -9.82 -7.31
CA SER A 25 3.92 -10.07 -8.35
C SER A 25 4.30 -9.35 -9.66
N GLU A 26 4.68 -8.06 -9.58
CA GLU A 26 5.13 -7.29 -10.74
C GLU A 26 6.46 -7.82 -11.33
N ILE A 27 7.38 -8.24 -10.46
CA ILE A 27 8.65 -8.88 -10.88
C ILE A 27 8.37 -10.18 -11.64
N SER A 28 7.40 -10.98 -11.22
CA SER A 28 7.01 -12.21 -11.91
C SER A 28 6.57 -11.93 -13.35
N ASP A 29 5.77 -10.89 -13.56
CA ASP A 29 5.33 -10.47 -14.89
C ASP A 29 6.54 -10.05 -15.77
N VAL A 30 7.50 -9.32 -15.20
CA VAL A 30 8.74 -8.93 -15.91
C VAL A 30 9.59 -10.15 -16.26
N LEU A 31 9.70 -11.14 -15.37
CA LEU A 31 10.46 -12.37 -15.67
C LEU A 31 9.84 -13.15 -16.85
N GLU A 32 8.51 -13.20 -16.92
CA GLU A 32 7.80 -13.83 -18.05
C GLU A 32 8.03 -13.05 -19.35
N ASP A 33 7.83 -11.73 -19.35
CA ASP A 33 7.93 -10.86 -20.52
C ASP A 33 9.36 -10.88 -21.12
N GLU A 34 10.36 -10.78 -20.27
CA GLU A 34 11.78 -10.78 -20.69
C GLU A 34 12.35 -12.21 -20.86
N LYS A 35 11.54 -13.24 -20.61
CA LYS A 35 11.94 -14.67 -20.68
C LYS A 35 13.16 -14.97 -19.84
N ILE A 36 13.18 -14.43 -18.63
CA ILE A 36 14.23 -14.67 -17.65
C ILE A 36 13.89 -15.92 -16.85
N ASN A 37 14.66 -16.97 -17.02
CA ASN A 37 14.47 -18.20 -16.26
C ASN A 37 15.23 -18.11 -14.93
N ILE A 38 14.58 -18.50 -13.86
CA ILE A 38 15.18 -18.72 -12.55
C ILE A 38 15.16 -20.24 -12.25
N PRO A 39 16.09 -20.76 -11.41
CA PRO A 39 16.08 -22.16 -11.03
C PRO A 39 14.74 -22.56 -10.40
N GLN A 40 14.16 -23.68 -10.80
CA GLN A 40 12.84 -24.14 -10.35
C GLN A 40 12.73 -24.20 -8.82
N ILE A 41 13.78 -24.67 -8.14
CA ILE A 41 13.81 -24.73 -6.68
C ILE A 41 13.64 -23.34 -6.03
N TRP A 42 14.17 -22.29 -6.64
CA TRP A 42 14.04 -20.94 -6.13
C TRP A 42 12.67 -20.34 -6.42
N GLU A 43 12.12 -20.67 -7.58
CA GLU A 43 10.74 -20.35 -7.94
C GLU A 43 9.74 -20.97 -6.94
N ASP A 44 9.95 -22.24 -6.60
CA ASP A 44 9.13 -22.96 -5.61
C ASP A 44 9.25 -22.34 -4.22
N ILE A 45 10.45 -21.94 -3.80
CA ILE A 45 10.69 -21.28 -2.52
C ILE A 45 9.99 -19.92 -2.45
N ILE A 46 10.20 -19.08 -3.46
CA ILE A 46 9.64 -17.72 -3.48
C ILE A 46 8.12 -17.74 -3.56
N SER A 47 7.53 -18.64 -4.35
CA SER A 47 6.08 -18.78 -4.48
C SER A 47 5.40 -19.26 -3.20
N ARG A 48 6.14 -19.91 -2.29
CA ARG A 48 5.62 -20.27 -0.96
C ARG A 48 5.56 -19.09 -0.02
N VAL A 49 6.57 -18.21 -0.08
CA VAL A 49 6.64 -17.03 0.76
C VAL A 49 5.72 -15.93 0.23
N PHE A 50 5.65 -15.82 -1.09
CA PHE A 50 4.91 -14.82 -1.83
C PHE A 50 3.93 -15.50 -2.80
N PRO A 51 2.72 -15.80 -2.35
CA PRO A 51 1.73 -16.54 -3.14
C PRO A 51 1.36 -15.87 -4.46
N GLN A 52 1.52 -14.54 -4.57
CA GLN A 52 1.22 -13.79 -5.79
C GLN A 52 2.35 -13.83 -6.83
N PHE A 53 3.51 -14.38 -6.49
CA PHE A 53 4.64 -14.47 -7.42
C PHE A 53 4.33 -15.31 -8.67
N HIS A 54 3.43 -16.29 -8.59
CA HIS A 54 2.93 -17.03 -9.73
C HIS A 54 1.42 -17.13 -9.70
N LYS A 55 0.76 -16.36 -10.59
CA LYS A 55 -0.70 -16.39 -10.79
C LYS A 55 -1.19 -17.59 -11.64
N LYS A 56 -0.30 -18.47 -12.11
CA LYS A 56 -0.71 -19.63 -12.93
C LYS A 56 -1.13 -20.80 -12.07
N GLU A 57 -2.39 -21.23 -12.27
CA GLU A 57 -2.92 -22.51 -11.83
C GLU A 57 -1.96 -23.63 -12.25
N LYS A 58 -1.12 -24.09 -11.34
CA LYS A 58 -0.47 -25.39 -11.47
C LYS A 58 -1.36 -26.41 -10.75
N ASP A 59 -2.30 -26.96 -11.51
CA ASP A 59 -2.95 -28.23 -11.20
C ASP A 59 -1.91 -29.36 -11.17
N ASN A 60 -1.20 -29.55 -10.07
CA ASN A 60 -0.46 -30.77 -9.86
C ASN A 60 -0.29 -31.06 -8.36
N ASP A 61 -1.16 -31.92 -7.84
CA ASP A 61 -1.08 -32.52 -6.49
C ASP A 61 0.26 -33.26 -6.22
N ASN A 62 1.08 -33.48 -7.24
CA ASN A 62 2.39 -34.14 -7.09
C ASN A 62 3.50 -33.19 -6.64
N ASP A 63 3.38 -31.89 -6.87
CA ASP A 63 4.38 -30.90 -6.49
C ASP A 63 4.37 -30.63 -4.98
N ILE A 64 3.24 -30.84 -4.30
CA ILE A 64 3.11 -30.65 -2.85
C ILE A 64 4.03 -31.60 -2.07
N LYS A 65 4.18 -32.86 -2.53
CA LYS A 65 5.06 -33.84 -1.85
C LYS A 65 6.54 -33.54 -2.01
N TYR A 66 6.95 -32.97 -3.14
CA TYR A 66 8.34 -32.58 -3.38
C TYR A 66 8.73 -31.37 -2.53
N ILE A 67 7.80 -30.49 -2.32
CA ILE A 67 7.93 -29.26 -1.54
C ILE A 67 8.01 -29.55 -0.01
N GLU A 68 7.34 -30.58 0.49
CA GLU A 68 7.48 -31.03 1.89
C GLU A 68 8.89 -31.56 2.22
N SER A 69 9.70 -31.90 1.21
CA SER A 69 11.08 -32.38 1.38
C SER A 69 12.12 -31.25 1.44
N ILE A 70 11.78 -30.00 1.07
CA ILE A 70 12.67 -28.84 1.18
C ILE A 70 12.48 -28.25 2.59
N GLY A 71 13.09 -28.89 3.57
CA GLY A 71 13.06 -28.40 4.94
C GLY A 71 13.75 -27.05 5.09
N ASN A 72 13.11 -26.13 5.80
CA ASN A 72 13.68 -24.92 6.40
C ASN A 72 14.22 -23.86 5.41
N VAL A 73 13.30 -23.07 4.81
CA VAL A 73 13.66 -21.87 4.07
C VAL A 73 14.13 -20.79 5.07
N LYS A 74 15.42 -20.50 5.09
CA LYS A 74 15.96 -19.38 5.85
C LYS A 74 15.62 -18.06 5.17
N TYR A 75 15.34 -17.02 5.94
CA TYR A 75 15.16 -15.66 5.46
C TYR A 75 16.32 -15.18 4.54
N GLU A 76 17.54 -15.58 4.84
CA GLU A 76 18.73 -15.34 4.02
C GLU A 76 18.57 -15.87 2.59
N ILE A 77 17.93 -17.03 2.42
CA ILE A 77 17.68 -17.64 1.10
C ILE A 77 16.74 -16.77 0.27
N ILE A 78 15.70 -16.20 0.87
CA ILE A 78 14.77 -15.28 0.19
C ILE A 78 15.53 -14.05 -0.32
N SER A 79 16.37 -13.47 0.54
CA SER A 79 17.22 -12.35 0.18
C SER A 79 18.15 -12.69 -0.99
N ASP A 80 18.81 -13.85 -0.95
CA ASP A 80 19.72 -14.32 -2.00
C ASP A 80 19.00 -14.55 -3.34
N ILE A 81 17.80 -15.14 -3.30
CA ILE A 81 16.97 -15.32 -4.50
C ILE A 81 16.58 -13.98 -5.09
N LEU A 82 16.12 -13.02 -4.27
CA LEU A 82 15.80 -11.68 -4.73
C LEU A 82 16.99 -10.97 -5.37
N ILE A 83 18.15 -11.05 -4.74
CA ILE A 83 19.38 -10.47 -5.27
C ILE A 83 19.74 -11.11 -6.60
N TYR A 84 19.59 -12.42 -6.75
CA TYR A 84 19.82 -13.11 -8.02
C TYR A 84 18.84 -12.65 -9.11
N ILE A 85 17.55 -12.61 -8.79
CA ILE A 85 16.50 -12.13 -9.71
C ILE A 85 16.81 -10.70 -10.17
N LEU A 86 17.13 -9.81 -9.24
CA LEU A 86 17.49 -8.44 -9.55
C LEU A 86 18.71 -8.33 -10.46
N LYS A 87 19.74 -9.14 -10.22
CA LYS A 87 20.91 -9.18 -11.11
C LYS A 87 20.53 -9.52 -12.56
N ARG A 88 19.61 -10.46 -12.76
CA ARG A 88 19.13 -10.82 -14.10
C ARG A 88 18.30 -9.72 -14.76
N ILE A 89 17.44 -9.05 -14.01
CA ILE A 89 16.61 -7.94 -14.51
C ILE A 89 17.51 -6.74 -14.87
N ILE A 90 18.52 -6.43 -14.05
CA ILE A 90 19.46 -5.32 -14.28
C ILE A 90 20.28 -5.51 -15.55
N GLU A 91 20.59 -6.75 -15.95
CA GLU A 91 21.26 -7.03 -17.23
C GLU A 91 20.43 -6.53 -18.43
N LYS A 92 19.13 -6.37 -18.29
CA LYS A 92 18.20 -5.88 -19.32
C LYS A 92 17.95 -4.38 -19.20
N LYS A 93 17.52 -3.92 -18.03
CA LYS A 93 17.13 -2.53 -17.78
C LYS A 93 17.44 -2.13 -16.33
N LYS A 94 17.65 -0.82 -16.12
CA LYS A 94 17.75 -0.25 -14.77
C LYS A 94 16.44 -0.45 -14.00
N VAL A 95 16.55 -0.57 -12.70
CA VAL A 95 15.43 -0.85 -11.80
C VAL A 95 15.28 0.28 -10.77
N VAL A 96 14.06 0.69 -10.52
CA VAL A 96 13.69 1.63 -9.46
C VAL A 96 12.65 0.97 -8.58
N PHE A 97 12.91 0.94 -7.28
CA PHE A 97 11.92 0.56 -6.27
C PHE A 97 11.39 1.82 -5.58
N ILE A 98 10.09 1.90 -5.41
CA ILE A 98 9.42 2.97 -4.68
C ILE A 98 8.61 2.33 -3.55
N PHE A 99 8.93 2.70 -2.31
CA PHE A 99 8.14 2.31 -1.14
C PHE A 99 7.57 3.57 -0.50
N GLU A 100 6.25 3.68 -0.53
CA GLU A 100 5.57 4.84 0.03
C GLU A 100 5.18 4.60 1.49
N ASP A 101 5.38 5.64 2.35
CA ASP A 101 4.98 5.64 3.76
C ASP A 101 5.60 4.48 4.58
N ILE A 102 6.93 4.22 4.47
CA ILE A 102 7.63 3.09 5.12
C ILE A 102 7.50 3.06 6.65
N GLN A 103 7.02 4.12 7.30
CA GLN A 103 6.68 4.07 8.73
C GLN A 103 5.57 3.05 9.05
N TRP A 104 4.87 2.55 8.04
CA TRP A 104 3.86 1.50 8.14
C TRP A 104 4.33 0.14 7.64
N MET A 105 5.59 0.03 7.20
CA MET A 105 6.19 -1.23 6.77
C MET A 105 6.44 -2.15 7.98
N ASP A 106 6.22 -3.45 7.81
CA ASP A 106 6.53 -4.44 8.83
C ASP A 106 8.05 -4.66 8.96
N ASN A 107 8.47 -5.21 10.11
CA ASN A 107 9.90 -5.40 10.43
C ASN A 107 10.64 -6.32 9.47
N GLU A 108 9.98 -7.36 9.01
CA GLU A 108 10.55 -8.34 8.10
C GLU A 108 10.75 -7.72 6.73
N SER A 109 9.80 -6.90 6.27
CA SER A 109 9.94 -6.12 5.03
C SER A 109 11.09 -5.11 5.11
N LEU A 110 11.23 -4.37 6.22
CA LEU A 110 12.35 -3.45 6.43
C LEU A 110 13.69 -4.20 6.48
N SER A 111 13.74 -5.36 7.11
CA SER A 111 14.94 -6.19 7.18
C SER A 111 15.33 -6.73 5.81
N LEU A 112 14.35 -7.17 5.01
CA LEU A 112 14.58 -7.61 3.63
C LEU A 112 15.05 -6.46 2.75
N LEU A 113 14.44 -5.29 2.86
CA LEU A 113 14.86 -4.08 2.15
C LEU A 113 16.30 -3.71 2.50
N THR A 114 16.65 -3.74 3.80
CA THR A 114 18.02 -3.52 4.29
C THR A 114 19.00 -4.49 3.62
N SER A 115 18.69 -5.78 3.65
CA SER A 115 19.54 -6.82 3.06
C SER A 115 19.73 -6.61 1.56
N VAL A 116 18.64 -6.37 0.82
CA VAL A 116 18.71 -6.16 -0.63
C VAL A 116 19.54 -4.92 -0.97
N ILE A 117 19.37 -3.79 -0.26
CA ILE A 117 20.16 -2.57 -0.50
C ILE A 117 21.65 -2.80 -0.22
N LEU A 118 21.98 -3.45 0.90
CA LEU A 118 23.38 -3.66 1.28
C LEU A 118 24.13 -4.58 0.32
N HIS A 119 23.45 -5.55 -0.30
CA HIS A 119 24.05 -6.46 -1.26
C HIS A 119 24.16 -5.88 -2.68
N GLN A 120 23.57 -4.71 -2.97
CA GLN A 120 23.75 -4.05 -4.26
C GLN A 120 25.12 -3.41 -4.36
N GLN A 121 25.95 -3.93 -5.27
CA GLN A 121 27.33 -3.45 -5.52
C GLN A 121 27.42 -2.37 -6.60
N LYS A 122 26.42 -2.27 -7.49
CA LYS A 122 26.35 -1.33 -8.61
C LYS A 122 25.17 -0.37 -8.45
N ASN A 123 25.31 0.83 -9.03
CA ASN A 123 24.25 1.86 -9.03
C ASN A 123 23.16 1.61 -10.11
N ASP A 124 22.85 0.35 -10.38
CA ASP A 124 21.88 -0.01 -11.42
C ASP A 124 20.46 -0.18 -10.83
N VAL A 125 20.35 -0.19 -9.49
CA VAL A 125 19.11 -0.18 -8.75
C VAL A 125 19.03 1.07 -7.89
N ILE A 126 17.89 1.75 -7.96
CA ILE A 126 17.59 2.93 -7.14
C ILE A 126 16.43 2.56 -6.22
N PHE A 127 16.56 2.87 -4.94
CA PHE A 127 15.48 2.75 -3.96
C PHE A 127 15.04 4.14 -3.55
N ILE A 128 13.77 4.43 -3.72
CA ILE A 128 13.13 5.66 -3.27
C ILE A 128 12.15 5.25 -2.17
N VAL A 129 12.32 5.83 -0.99
CA VAL A 129 11.43 5.56 0.13
C VAL A 129 10.86 6.89 0.64
N THR A 130 9.56 6.94 0.90
CA THR A 130 8.96 8.07 1.59
C THR A 130 8.65 7.70 3.02
N CYS A 131 8.84 8.65 3.93
CA CYS A 131 8.58 8.47 5.34
C CYS A 131 8.11 9.79 5.96
N ARG A 132 7.19 9.71 6.91
CA ARG A 132 6.82 10.87 7.73
C ARG A 132 7.88 11.11 8.79
N ASN A 133 7.95 12.34 9.32
CA ASN A 133 8.90 12.66 10.40
C ASN A 133 8.57 11.93 11.72
N GLU A 134 7.34 11.45 11.86
CA GLU A 134 6.90 10.67 13.03
C GLU A 134 6.91 9.19 12.65
N TYR A 135 7.96 8.47 13.01
CA TYR A 135 8.15 7.05 12.78
C TYR A 135 8.65 6.34 14.04
N ASP A 136 8.57 5.03 14.05
CA ASP A 136 8.97 4.20 15.18
C ASP A 136 10.46 3.80 15.16
N SER A 137 10.86 3.04 16.19
CA SER A 137 12.23 2.58 16.37
C SER A 137 12.76 1.68 15.24
N ASP A 138 11.88 1.05 14.47
CA ASP A 138 12.32 0.09 13.46
C ASP A 138 12.74 0.81 12.18
N VAL A 139 12.01 1.84 11.80
CA VAL A 139 12.44 2.77 10.73
C VAL A 139 13.70 3.53 11.14
N ASP A 140 13.81 3.93 12.41
CA ASP A 140 15.01 4.59 12.92
C ASP A 140 16.25 3.69 12.80
N LYS A 141 16.12 2.42 13.12
CA LYS A 141 17.19 1.42 12.90
C LYS A 141 17.56 1.30 11.43
N PHE A 142 16.55 1.18 10.53
CA PHE A 142 16.78 1.11 9.09
C PHE A 142 17.56 2.33 8.60
N VAL A 143 17.12 3.55 8.93
CA VAL A 143 17.79 4.81 8.56
C VAL A 143 19.23 4.83 9.09
N THR A 144 19.44 4.46 10.37
CA THR A 144 20.76 4.42 11.00
C THR A 144 21.70 3.43 10.30
N ILE A 145 21.21 2.25 9.94
CA ILE A 145 21.99 1.26 9.21
C ILE A 145 22.36 1.80 7.82
N MET A 146 21.39 2.32 7.06
CA MET A 146 21.64 2.85 5.71
C MET A 146 22.65 3.99 5.73
N ASP A 147 22.55 4.89 6.71
CA ASP A 147 23.50 6.00 6.87
C ASP A 147 24.92 5.49 7.20
N SER A 148 25.03 4.52 8.13
CA SER A 148 26.34 3.93 8.51
C SER A 148 27.10 3.27 7.35
N TYR A 149 26.37 2.75 6.37
CA TYR A 149 26.95 2.17 5.15
C TYR A 149 27.04 3.15 3.96
N ASN A 150 26.77 4.46 4.18
CA ASN A 150 26.72 5.48 3.13
C ASN A 150 25.81 5.12 1.95
N LYS A 151 24.66 4.50 2.25
CA LYS A 151 23.64 4.09 1.27
C LYS A 151 22.42 4.99 1.29
N LEU A 152 22.40 6.06 2.10
CA LEU A 152 21.26 6.95 2.28
C LEU A 152 21.54 8.35 1.76
N ILE A 153 20.60 8.89 1.02
CA ILE A 153 20.50 10.33 0.71
C ILE A 153 19.15 10.80 1.27
N THR A 154 19.18 11.62 2.29
CA THR A 154 17.96 12.16 2.91
C THR A 154 17.57 13.48 2.26
N ILE A 155 16.33 13.56 1.77
CA ILE A 155 15.73 14.77 1.22
C ILE A 155 14.56 15.16 2.14
N ASN A 156 14.74 16.23 2.90
CA ASN A 156 13.67 16.77 3.73
C ASN A 156 12.77 17.69 2.89
N LEU A 157 11.47 17.44 2.93
CA LEU A 157 10.45 18.28 2.30
C LEU A 157 9.80 19.16 3.39
N PRO A 158 10.27 20.39 3.61
CA PRO A 158 9.67 21.28 4.57
C PRO A 158 8.30 21.77 4.08
N ARG A 159 7.50 22.31 5.00
CA ARG A 159 6.32 23.09 4.62
C ARG A 159 6.76 24.35 3.89
N PHE A 160 5.90 24.85 3.02
CA PHE A 160 6.16 26.13 2.35
C PHE A 160 6.27 27.29 3.35
N THR A 161 7.24 28.13 3.13
CA THR A 161 7.36 29.44 3.81
C THR A 161 6.27 30.39 3.32
N GLU A 162 6.05 31.51 4.02
CA GLU A 162 5.08 32.53 3.61
C GLU A 162 5.38 33.06 2.19
N GLU A 163 6.65 33.25 1.85
CA GLU A 163 7.07 33.75 0.54
C GLU A 163 6.82 32.69 -0.57
N GLU A 164 7.07 31.41 -0.29
CA GLU A 164 6.79 30.31 -1.23
C GLU A 164 5.29 30.14 -1.43
N VAL A 165 4.47 30.29 -0.40
CA VAL A 165 3.00 30.30 -0.54
C VAL A 165 2.55 31.45 -1.42
N LYS A 166 3.11 32.65 -1.24
CA LYS A 166 2.81 33.82 -2.10
C LYS A 166 3.18 33.54 -3.56
N MET A 167 4.36 32.97 -3.80
CA MET A 167 4.83 32.63 -5.14
C MET A 167 3.92 31.56 -5.77
N PHE A 168 3.62 30.51 -5.05
CA PHE A 168 2.76 29.42 -5.50
C PHE A 168 1.35 29.91 -5.88
N VAL A 169 0.73 30.75 -5.04
CA VAL A 169 -0.58 31.33 -5.30
C VAL A 169 -0.57 32.22 -6.54
N LYS A 170 0.44 33.08 -6.69
CA LYS A 170 0.58 33.97 -7.88
C LYS A 170 0.80 33.17 -9.17
N THR A 171 1.50 32.02 -9.09
CA THR A 171 1.73 31.15 -10.25
C THR A 171 0.44 30.45 -10.68
N LEU A 172 -0.39 30.02 -9.75
CA LEU A 172 -1.67 29.36 -10.05
C LEU A 172 -2.77 30.34 -10.52
N PHE A 173 -2.72 31.59 -10.06
CA PHE A 173 -3.72 32.59 -10.33
C PHE A 173 -3.08 33.90 -10.89
N PRO A 174 -2.43 33.84 -12.05
CA PRO A 174 -1.72 35.02 -12.61
C PRO A 174 -2.64 36.21 -12.88
N ASP A 175 -3.90 35.95 -13.22
CA ASP A 175 -4.88 36.97 -13.60
C ASP A 175 -5.71 37.50 -12.41
N ILE A 176 -5.55 36.89 -11.20
CA ILE A 176 -6.30 37.27 -10.01
C ILE A 176 -5.41 38.10 -9.08
N HIS A 177 -5.80 39.34 -8.84
CA HIS A 177 -5.11 40.19 -7.87
C HIS A 177 -5.50 39.79 -6.45
N ILE A 178 -4.63 39.02 -5.77
CA ILE A 178 -4.80 38.59 -4.37
C ILE A 178 -3.99 39.53 -3.47
N SER A 179 -4.67 40.21 -2.55
CA SER A 179 -4.00 41.14 -1.61
C SER A 179 -3.00 40.45 -0.70
N ASP A 180 -1.94 41.15 -0.27
CA ASP A 180 -0.95 40.61 0.70
C ASP A 180 -1.61 40.20 2.01
N LYS A 181 -2.67 40.87 2.43
CA LYS A 181 -3.45 40.50 3.61
C LYS A 181 -4.09 39.12 3.43
N THR A 182 -4.64 38.82 2.25
CA THR A 182 -5.23 37.52 1.94
C THR A 182 -4.16 36.45 1.85
N LEU A 183 -3.00 36.72 1.25
CA LEU A 183 -1.88 35.80 1.16
C LEU A 183 -1.34 35.40 2.55
N ARG A 184 -1.17 36.35 3.45
CA ARG A 184 -0.79 36.07 4.85
C ARG A 184 -1.83 35.23 5.56
N LYS A 185 -3.12 35.49 5.29
CA LYS A 185 -4.21 34.69 5.85
C LYS A 185 -4.17 33.25 5.33
N ILE A 186 -3.97 33.05 4.02
CA ILE A 186 -3.81 31.72 3.42
C ILE A 186 -2.67 30.97 4.13
N TYR A 187 -1.51 31.63 4.31
CA TYR A 187 -0.38 31.03 5.02
C TYR A 187 -0.74 30.66 6.46
N SER A 188 -1.36 31.58 7.22
CA SER A 188 -1.71 31.33 8.62
C SER A 188 -2.71 30.20 8.82
N GLU A 189 -3.61 29.99 7.86
CA GLU A 189 -4.63 28.93 7.92
C GLU A 189 -4.10 27.56 7.44
N THR A 190 -3.14 27.56 6.50
CA THR A 190 -2.58 26.35 5.94
C THR A 190 -1.24 25.93 6.57
N GLU A 191 -0.60 26.86 7.30
CA GLU A 191 0.75 26.73 7.85
C GLU A 191 1.77 26.23 6.81
N GLY A 192 1.58 26.60 5.53
CA GLY A 192 2.41 26.17 4.43
C GLY A 192 2.30 24.68 4.08
N ASN A 193 1.32 23.97 4.62
CA ASN A 193 1.05 22.60 4.23
C ASN A 193 0.44 22.57 2.82
N THR A 194 1.12 21.92 1.87
CA THR A 194 0.75 21.92 0.45
C THR A 194 -0.63 21.34 0.17
N PHE A 195 -1.03 20.29 0.89
CA PHE A 195 -2.37 19.72 0.76
C PHE A 195 -3.45 20.72 1.16
N PHE A 196 -3.32 21.36 2.32
CA PHE A 196 -4.30 22.35 2.77
C PHE A 196 -4.25 23.61 1.94
N LEU A 197 -3.09 23.99 1.43
CA LEU A 197 -2.94 25.11 0.52
C LEU A 197 -3.70 24.88 -0.78
N THR A 198 -3.51 23.74 -1.42
CA THR A 198 -4.24 23.38 -2.65
C THR A 198 -5.75 23.29 -2.42
N GLU A 199 -6.18 22.69 -1.32
CA GLU A 199 -7.60 22.63 -0.96
C GLU A 199 -8.20 24.03 -0.74
N TYR A 200 -7.50 24.90 -0.03
CA TYR A 200 -7.93 26.29 0.19
C TYR A 200 -8.06 27.06 -1.13
N LEU A 201 -7.10 26.89 -2.03
CA LEU A 201 -7.09 27.54 -3.35
C LEU A 201 -8.20 27.00 -4.27
N ASN A 202 -8.50 25.71 -4.20
CA ASN A 202 -9.63 25.12 -4.92
C ASN A 202 -10.99 25.74 -4.49
N ILE A 203 -11.14 26.04 -3.19
CA ILE A 203 -12.35 26.72 -2.67
C ILE A 203 -12.44 28.15 -3.22
N ILE A 204 -11.33 28.89 -3.22
CA ILE A 204 -11.29 30.24 -3.80
C ILE A 204 -11.70 30.19 -5.28
N LYS A 205 -11.14 29.23 -6.03
CA LYS A 205 -11.44 29.07 -7.47
C LYS A 205 -12.92 28.76 -7.73
N SER A 206 -13.53 27.90 -6.92
CA SER A 206 -14.93 27.49 -7.10
C SER A 206 -15.93 28.58 -6.69
N ASN A 207 -15.62 29.40 -5.70
CA ASN A 207 -16.53 30.42 -5.16
C ASN A 207 -16.37 31.81 -5.79
N GLY A 208 -15.27 32.04 -6.51
CA GLY A 208 -14.98 33.35 -7.15
C GLY A 208 -14.72 34.48 -6.15
N ASP A 209 -14.70 34.22 -4.84
CA ASP A 209 -14.53 35.24 -3.80
C ASP A 209 -13.22 35.03 -3.03
N THR A 210 -12.38 36.08 -3.07
CA THR A 210 -11.11 36.12 -2.32
C THR A 210 -11.29 36.56 -0.86
N ASN A 211 -12.49 37.01 -0.48
CA ASN A 211 -12.83 37.46 0.89
C ASN A 211 -13.32 36.35 1.80
N ILE A 212 -12.82 35.15 1.64
CA ILE A 212 -13.23 34.00 2.49
C ILE A 212 -12.86 34.31 3.94
N MET A 213 -13.87 34.28 4.80
CA MET A 213 -13.70 34.36 6.27
C MET A 213 -12.82 33.25 6.77
N SER A 214 -12.17 33.46 7.93
CA SER A 214 -11.32 32.49 8.63
C SER A 214 -11.94 31.09 8.59
N ILE A 215 -11.42 30.23 7.74
CA ILE A 215 -11.88 28.85 7.59
C ILE A 215 -10.87 27.96 8.28
N LYS A 216 -11.25 27.41 9.43
CA LYS A 216 -10.43 26.40 10.11
C LYS A 216 -10.21 25.22 9.15
N MET A 217 -9.04 24.58 9.23
CA MET A 217 -8.66 23.42 8.40
C MET A 217 -9.77 22.34 8.30
N LYS A 218 -10.51 22.11 9.38
CA LYS A 218 -11.68 21.22 9.42
C LYS A 218 -12.82 21.69 8.52
N ASP A 219 -13.00 23.00 8.39
CA ASP A 219 -14.06 23.59 7.58
C ASP A 219 -13.69 23.63 6.09
N ILE A 220 -12.39 23.71 5.79
CA ILE A 220 -11.87 23.51 4.44
C ILE A 220 -12.24 22.11 3.95
N LEU A 221 -11.95 21.08 4.76
CA LEU A 221 -12.34 19.72 4.41
C LEU A 221 -13.86 19.56 4.29
N LYS A 222 -14.63 20.12 5.23
CA LYS A 222 -16.10 20.09 5.15
C LYS A 222 -16.67 20.72 3.89
N SER A 223 -16.10 21.83 3.43
CA SER A 223 -16.60 22.52 2.25
C SER A 223 -16.50 21.68 0.98
N ARG A 224 -15.51 20.78 0.88
CA ARG A 224 -15.38 19.82 -0.22
C ARG A 224 -16.59 18.87 -0.31
N PHE A 225 -17.23 18.61 0.82
CA PHE A 225 -18.33 17.65 0.93
C PHE A 225 -19.73 18.30 0.97
N LEU A 226 -19.80 19.67 0.99
CA LEU A 226 -21.08 20.38 1.10
C LEU A 226 -22.00 20.17 -0.11
N TYR A 227 -21.44 20.10 -1.31
CA TYR A 227 -22.17 20.03 -2.57
C TYR A 227 -22.17 18.63 -3.19
N ILE A 228 -21.93 17.59 -2.37
CA ILE A 228 -22.00 16.20 -2.80
C ILE A 228 -23.42 15.70 -2.59
N SER A 229 -23.93 14.98 -3.59
CA SER A 229 -25.23 14.31 -3.50
C SER A 229 -25.30 13.37 -2.29
N GLU A 230 -26.47 13.10 -1.76
CA GLU A 230 -26.63 12.15 -0.66
C GLU A 230 -26.18 10.72 -1.05
N GLU A 231 -26.33 10.36 -2.32
CA GLU A 231 -25.83 9.11 -2.86
C GLU A 231 -24.30 9.11 -2.93
N GLY A 232 -23.70 10.21 -3.39
CA GLY A 232 -22.24 10.38 -3.36
C GLY A 232 -21.67 10.28 -1.95
N LYS A 233 -22.32 10.86 -0.94
CA LYS A 233 -21.93 10.70 0.47
C LYS A 233 -21.99 9.25 0.94
N LYS A 234 -22.98 8.46 0.48
CA LYS A 234 -23.04 7.02 0.80
C LYS A 234 -21.85 6.27 0.20
N ILE A 235 -21.51 6.53 -1.06
CA ILE A 235 -20.34 5.93 -1.72
C ILE A 235 -19.05 6.30 -0.99
N LEU A 236 -18.86 7.58 -0.65
CA LEU A 236 -17.69 8.04 0.10
C LEU A 236 -17.56 7.38 1.48
N ASN A 237 -18.67 7.18 2.18
CA ASN A 237 -18.68 6.48 3.46
C ASN A 237 -18.18 5.04 3.32
N ILE A 238 -18.58 4.33 2.25
CA ILE A 238 -18.10 2.97 1.97
C ILE A 238 -16.64 3.00 1.56
N ALA A 239 -16.29 3.86 0.59
CA ALA A 239 -14.94 3.98 0.07
C ALA A 239 -13.92 4.34 1.16
N SER A 240 -14.32 5.14 2.18
CA SER A 240 -13.40 5.55 3.26
C SER A 240 -12.92 4.40 4.16
N ILE A 241 -13.56 3.25 4.08
CA ILE A 241 -13.18 2.03 4.82
C ILE A 241 -11.96 1.36 4.18
N PHE A 242 -11.73 1.60 2.89
CA PHE A 242 -10.63 1.03 2.13
C PHE A 242 -9.44 2.00 2.06
N PHE A 243 -8.23 1.46 2.05
CA PHE A 243 -6.99 2.25 1.95
C PHE A 243 -6.46 2.29 0.52
N ASP A 244 -6.51 1.18 -0.16
CA ASP A 244 -6.00 0.94 -1.51
C ASP A 244 -7.03 1.18 -2.63
N GLY A 245 -8.28 1.39 -2.25
CA GLY A 245 -9.41 1.62 -3.14
C GLY A 245 -10.54 0.62 -2.91
N VAL A 246 -11.75 1.02 -3.23
CA VAL A 246 -12.94 0.17 -3.14
C VAL A 246 -13.26 -0.42 -4.51
N PRO A 247 -13.40 -1.76 -4.63
CA PRO A 247 -13.86 -2.39 -5.86
C PRO A 247 -15.30 -1.98 -6.21
N LEU A 248 -15.56 -1.81 -7.52
CA LEU A 248 -16.90 -1.50 -8.02
C LEU A 248 -17.95 -2.53 -7.54
N GLU A 249 -17.58 -3.81 -7.52
CA GLU A 249 -18.43 -4.90 -7.08
C GLU A 249 -18.86 -4.76 -5.60
N ILE A 250 -17.97 -4.31 -4.74
CA ILE A 250 -18.29 -4.02 -3.32
C ILE A 250 -19.28 -2.86 -3.21
N LEU A 251 -19.08 -1.79 -3.99
CA LEU A 251 -20.02 -0.67 -4.03
C LEU A 251 -21.40 -1.12 -4.49
N LYS A 252 -21.47 -1.93 -5.54
CA LYS A 252 -22.71 -2.52 -6.07
C LYS A 252 -23.45 -3.33 -5.00
N ASN A 253 -22.75 -4.26 -4.35
CA ASN A 253 -23.32 -5.13 -3.32
C ASN A 253 -23.82 -4.35 -2.09
N LEU A 254 -23.15 -3.29 -1.69
CA LEU A 254 -23.51 -2.51 -0.49
C LEU A 254 -24.58 -1.44 -0.75
N THR A 255 -24.64 -0.90 -1.97
CA THR A 255 -25.63 0.14 -2.31
C THR A 255 -26.88 -0.43 -2.95
N GLY A 256 -26.80 -1.60 -3.58
CA GLY A 256 -27.86 -2.20 -4.37
C GLY A 256 -28.15 -1.48 -5.70
N LYS A 257 -27.21 -0.66 -6.17
CA LYS A 257 -27.33 0.12 -7.41
C LYS A 257 -26.78 -0.65 -8.61
N GLU A 258 -27.32 -0.33 -9.79
CA GLU A 258 -26.80 -0.84 -11.04
C GLU A 258 -25.49 -0.12 -11.46
N ASP A 259 -24.68 -0.79 -12.30
CA ASP A 259 -23.33 -0.33 -12.66
C ASP A 259 -23.33 1.08 -13.25
N LEU A 260 -24.22 1.41 -14.19
CA LEU A 260 -24.28 2.75 -14.79
C LEU A 260 -24.66 3.84 -13.77
N GLU A 261 -25.62 3.54 -12.89
CA GLU A 261 -26.00 4.50 -11.83
C GLU A 261 -24.86 4.77 -10.86
N LEU A 262 -24.05 3.74 -10.56
CA LEU A 262 -22.84 3.91 -9.73
C LEU A 262 -21.80 4.76 -10.41
N ILE A 263 -21.53 4.51 -11.70
CA ILE A 263 -20.54 5.26 -12.47
C ILE A 263 -20.93 6.74 -12.54
N ASP A 264 -22.19 7.06 -12.83
CA ASP A 264 -22.68 8.47 -12.86
C ASP A 264 -22.37 9.22 -11.53
N ILE A 265 -22.59 8.54 -10.39
CA ILE A 265 -22.31 9.13 -9.08
C ILE A 265 -20.81 9.23 -8.83
N ILE A 266 -20.03 8.24 -9.28
CA ILE A 266 -18.58 8.25 -9.12
C ILE A 266 -17.95 9.35 -9.97
N GLU A 267 -18.42 9.55 -11.21
CA GLU A 267 -17.99 10.68 -12.08
C GLU A 267 -18.23 12.04 -11.41
N GLU A 268 -19.36 12.21 -10.68
CA GLU A 268 -19.56 13.39 -9.85
C GLU A 268 -18.42 13.60 -8.84
N LEU A 269 -17.97 12.51 -8.20
CA LEU A 269 -16.91 12.55 -7.18
C LEU A 269 -15.51 12.71 -7.78
N GLU A 270 -15.28 12.18 -8.98
CA GLU A 270 -14.05 12.36 -9.73
C GLU A 270 -13.92 13.79 -10.27
N ASN A 271 -14.99 14.35 -10.83
CA ASN A 271 -15.04 15.76 -11.28
C ASN A 271 -14.77 16.75 -10.13
N LYS A 272 -15.06 16.34 -8.90
CA LYS A 272 -14.73 17.09 -7.68
C LYS A 272 -13.34 16.75 -7.11
N PHE A 273 -12.55 15.93 -7.79
CA PHE A 273 -11.23 15.46 -7.35
C PHE A 273 -11.22 14.85 -5.95
N ILE A 274 -12.26 14.10 -5.59
CA ILE A 274 -12.36 13.41 -4.29
C ILE A 274 -11.97 11.95 -4.43
N LEU A 275 -12.46 11.28 -5.47
CA LEU A 275 -12.05 9.94 -5.87
C LEU A 275 -11.26 9.97 -7.17
N LYS A 276 -10.59 8.90 -7.48
CA LYS A 276 -9.98 8.58 -8.77
C LYS A 276 -10.17 7.10 -9.07
N GLU A 277 -10.39 6.79 -10.34
CA GLU A 277 -10.39 5.42 -10.81
C GLU A 277 -8.98 4.84 -10.84
N LEU A 278 -8.86 3.58 -10.46
CA LEU A 278 -7.64 2.78 -10.56
C LEU A 278 -8.00 1.41 -11.13
N LYS A 279 -7.07 0.81 -11.84
CA LYS A 279 -7.19 -0.56 -12.30
C LYS A 279 -6.24 -1.43 -11.49
N ILE A 280 -6.78 -2.32 -10.66
CA ILE A 280 -6.02 -3.24 -9.81
C ILE A 280 -6.41 -4.66 -10.20
N ASP A 281 -5.44 -5.50 -10.57
CA ASP A 281 -5.66 -6.89 -11.01
C ASP A 281 -6.72 -7.06 -12.14
N GLY A 282 -6.83 -6.05 -13.00
CA GLY A 282 -7.81 -6.02 -14.08
C GLY A 282 -9.20 -5.53 -13.67
N GLU A 283 -9.46 -5.30 -12.40
CA GLU A 283 -10.72 -4.80 -11.86
C GLU A 283 -10.71 -3.28 -11.66
N ILE A 284 -11.88 -2.66 -11.78
CA ILE A 284 -12.05 -1.22 -11.56
C ILE A 284 -12.22 -0.98 -10.06
N ASN A 285 -11.37 -0.11 -9.52
CA ASN A 285 -11.36 0.31 -8.13
C ASN A 285 -11.41 1.84 -8.04
N PHE A 286 -11.94 2.37 -6.94
CA PHE A 286 -12.04 3.81 -6.70
C PHE A 286 -11.35 4.17 -5.39
N LYS A 287 -10.30 5.00 -5.48
CA LYS A 287 -9.47 5.43 -4.35
C LYS A 287 -9.65 6.92 -4.09
N PHE A 288 -9.60 7.34 -2.84
CA PHE A 288 -9.51 8.77 -2.53
C PHE A 288 -8.24 9.37 -3.12
N THR A 289 -8.36 10.56 -3.69
CA THR A 289 -7.21 11.29 -4.25
C THR A 289 -6.17 11.64 -3.19
N HIS A 290 -6.62 11.82 -1.93
CA HIS A 290 -5.76 12.09 -0.79
C HIS A 290 -6.22 11.34 0.46
N GLN A 291 -5.28 10.72 1.16
CA GLN A 291 -5.57 10.00 2.39
C GLN A 291 -6.26 10.86 3.46
N LYS A 292 -5.93 12.16 3.53
CA LYS A 292 -6.59 13.09 4.48
C LYS A 292 -8.08 13.27 4.21
N LEU A 293 -8.53 13.22 2.94
CA LEU A 293 -9.95 13.23 2.61
C LEU A 293 -10.63 11.95 3.08
N ARG A 294 -10.00 10.80 2.86
CA ARG A 294 -10.47 9.50 3.34
C ARG A 294 -10.61 9.49 4.88
N GLU A 295 -9.55 9.88 5.59
CA GLU A 295 -9.53 9.95 7.05
C GLU A 295 -10.65 10.87 7.57
N PHE A 296 -10.85 12.02 6.94
CA PHE A 296 -11.90 12.96 7.31
C PHE A 296 -13.30 12.33 7.17
N VAL A 297 -13.59 11.68 6.05
CA VAL A 297 -14.87 10.98 5.84
C VAL A 297 -15.05 9.86 6.86
N TYR A 298 -14.05 9.02 7.05
CA TYR A 298 -14.08 7.91 8.00
C TYR A 298 -14.31 8.38 9.43
N MET A 299 -13.59 9.41 9.89
CA MET A 299 -13.71 9.97 11.24
C MET A 299 -15.06 10.62 11.52
N ASN A 300 -15.72 11.17 10.49
CA ASN A 300 -17.03 11.80 10.64
C ASN A 300 -18.20 10.81 10.59
N GLN A 301 -17.96 9.53 10.34
CA GLN A 301 -18.99 8.50 10.45
C GLN A 301 -19.27 8.14 11.91
N SER A 302 -20.55 7.81 12.20
CA SER A 302 -20.89 7.24 13.50
C SER A 302 -20.25 5.87 13.70
N GLU A 303 -19.88 5.53 14.93
CA GLU A 303 -19.33 4.21 15.27
C GLU A 303 -20.25 3.05 14.86
N GLY A 304 -21.57 3.24 14.98
CA GLY A 304 -22.54 2.24 14.55
C GLY A 304 -22.47 1.98 13.03
N ARG A 305 -22.32 3.06 12.22
CA ARG A 305 -22.19 2.93 10.77
C ARG A 305 -20.91 2.21 10.39
N LYS A 306 -19.78 2.60 10.98
CA LYS A 306 -18.48 1.94 10.74
C LYS A 306 -18.57 0.45 11.03
N ARG A 307 -19.10 0.05 12.20
CA ARG A 307 -19.25 -1.36 12.58
C ARG A 307 -20.10 -2.15 11.58
N ILE A 308 -21.25 -1.58 11.16
CA ILE A 308 -22.13 -2.23 10.19
C ILE A 308 -21.42 -2.40 8.83
N LEU A 309 -20.76 -1.35 8.34
CA LEU A 309 -20.06 -1.40 7.07
C LEU A 309 -18.91 -2.41 7.11
N HIS A 310 -18.08 -2.37 8.15
CA HIS A 310 -16.98 -3.34 8.31
C HIS A 310 -17.51 -4.78 8.33
N ASN A 311 -18.56 -5.09 9.08
CA ASN A 311 -19.13 -6.44 9.09
C ASN A 311 -19.66 -6.87 7.71
N LYS A 312 -20.42 -5.98 7.03
CA LYS A 312 -20.95 -6.29 5.71
C LYS A 312 -19.85 -6.52 4.68
N ILE A 313 -18.78 -5.70 4.69
CA ILE A 313 -17.63 -5.88 3.82
C ILE A 313 -16.92 -7.19 4.14
N GLY A 314 -16.68 -7.47 5.42
CA GLY A 314 -16.11 -8.74 5.85
C GLY A 314 -16.91 -9.94 5.37
N ASP A 315 -18.24 -9.89 5.48
CA ASP A 315 -19.13 -10.96 5.01
C ASP A 315 -19.12 -11.13 3.48
N LEU A 316 -18.93 -10.04 2.72
CA LEU A 316 -18.78 -10.09 1.27
C LEU A 316 -17.43 -10.71 0.87
N LEU A 317 -16.34 -10.27 1.48
CA LEU A 317 -15.00 -10.82 1.24
C LEU A 317 -14.94 -12.30 1.63
N GLU A 318 -15.56 -12.68 2.75
CA GLU A 318 -15.61 -14.09 3.20
C GLU A 318 -16.31 -15.01 2.20
N LYS A 319 -17.34 -14.53 1.48
CA LYS A 319 -18.02 -15.32 0.45
C LYS A 319 -17.17 -15.60 -0.79
N ASN A 320 -16.21 -14.72 -1.05
CA ASN A 320 -15.32 -14.81 -2.21
C ASN A 320 -14.04 -15.61 -1.92
N LEU A 321 -13.86 -16.10 -0.67
CA LEU A 321 -12.72 -16.93 -0.34
C LEU A 321 -12.72 -18.20 -1.18
N SER A 322 -11.62 -18.43 -1.88
CA SER A 322 -11.32 -19.73 -2.46
C SER A 322 -10.79 -20.68 -1.38
N SER A 323 -10.86 -21.98 -1.60
CA SER A 323 -10.35 -22.99 -0.64
C SER A 323 -8.83 -23.13 -0.65
N ASP A 324 -8.12 -22.34 -1.46
CA ASP A 324 -6.70 -22.45 -1.72
C ASP A 324 -5.81 -21.69 -0.73
N LYS A 325 -4.53 -22.07 -0.68
CA LYS A 325 -3.50 -21.46 0.18
C LYS A 325 -3.28 -19.95 -0.07
N ALA A 326 -3.71 -19.45 -1.23
CA ALA A 326 -3.65 -18.02 -1.60
C ALA A 326 -4.51 -17.10 -0.72
N ASP A 327 -5.38 -17.65 0.12
CA ASP A 327 -6.33 -16.87 0.94
C ASP A 327 -5.69 -16.16 2.15
N ILE A 328 -4.39 -16.34 2.39
CA ILE A 328 -3.74 -15.71 3.58
C ILE A 328 -3.85 -14.17 3.54
N ASN A 329 -3.72 -13.56 2.37
CA ASN A 329 -3.86 -12.11 2.21
C ASN A 329 -5.29 -11.66 2.51
N GLU A 330 -6.27 -12.47 2.11
CA GLU A 330 -7.68 -12.21 2.40
C GLU A 330 -7.99 -12.39 3.89
N TYR A 331 -7.33 -13.31 4.60
CA TYR A 331 -7.49 -13.46 6.05
C TYR A 331 -7.12 -12.18 6.79
N HIS A 332 -6.09 -11.45 6.36
CA HIS A 332 -5.71 -10.18 6.98
C HIS A 332 -6.77 -9.10 6.76
N LYS A 333 -7.31 -8.98 5.53
CA LYS A 333 -8.42 -8.07 5.23
C LYS A 333 -9.65 -8.41 6.09
N LEU A 334 -10.00 -9.69 6.19
CA LEU A 334 -11.10 -10.16 7.02
C LEU A 334 -10.89 -9.86 8.52
N MET A 335 -9.68 -10.09 9.03
CA MET A 335 -9.32 -9.74 10.41
C MET A 335 -9.52 -8.26 10.67
N TYR A 336 -9.04 -7.38 9.77
CA TYR A 336 -9.22 -5.94 9.87
C TYR A 336 -10.70 -5.56 9.93
N HIS A 337 -11.50 -6.09 9.01
CA HIS A 337 -12.93 -5.77 8.96
C HIS A 337 -13.70 -6.31 10.18
N TYR A 338 -13.48 -7.55 10.59
CA TYR A 338 -14.17 -8.11 11.75
C TYR A 338 -13.71 -7.51 13.08
N PHE A 339 -12.47 -7.07 13.20
CA PHE A 339 -11.99 -6.34 14.37
C PHE A 339 -12.75 -4.99 14.50
N ASN A 340 -12.76 -4.18 13.45
CA ASN A 340 -13.44 -2.89 13.43
C ASN A 340 -14.97 -3.03 13.44
N GLY A 341 -15.49 -4.15 12.93
CA GLY A 341 -16.90 -4.54 13.05
C GLY A 341 -17.29 -5.03 14.44
N SER A 342 -16.34 -5.17 15.38
CA SER A 342 -16.52 -5.76 16.71
C SER A 342 -17.05 -7.21 16.69
N ASN A 343 -16.80 -7.95 15.60
CA ASN A 343 -17.11 -9.37 15.46
C ASN A 343 -15.95 -10.23 15.96
N LYS A 344 -15.83 -10.32 17.29
CA LYS A 344 -14.68 -11.00 17.95
C LYS A 344 -14.55 -12.46 17.56
N ILE A 345 -15.64 -13.17 17.31
CA ILE A 345 -15.61 -14.62 16.98
C ILE A 345 -14.97 -14.81 15.60
N LYS A 346 -15.46 -14.10 14.56
CA LYS A 346 -14.90 -14.19 13.22
C LYS A 346 -13.46 -13.67 13.18
N TYR A 347 -13.16 -12.56 13.86
CA TYR A 347 -11.81 -12.04 14.00
C TYR A 347 -10.84 -13.10 14.55
N LEU A 348 -11.18 -13.74 15.69
CA LEU A 348 -10.33 -14.78 16.29
C LEU A 348 -10.17 -16.01 15.39
N ASN A 349 -11.24 -16.37 14.67
CA ASN A 349 -11.19 -17.50 13.74
C ASN A 349 -10.16 -17.28 12.62
N TYR A 350 -10.18 -16.10 11.99
CA TYR A 350 -9.21 -15.75 10.94
C TYR A 350 -7.81 -15.50 11.51
N LYS A 351 -7.70 -14.96 12.73
CA LYS A 351 -6.41 -14.82 13.40
C LYS A 351 -5.75 -16.18 13.67
N ILE A 352 -6.52 -17.18 14.08
CA ILE A 352 -6.01 -18.54 14.27
C ILE A 352 -5.58 -19.17 12.94
N LYS A 353 -6.39 -18.99 11.87
CA LYS A 353 -6.02 -19.47 10.53
C LYS A 353 -4.72 -18.82 10.04
N SER A 354 -4.59 -17.51 10.19
CA SER A 354 -3.37 -16.76 9.85
C SER A 354 -2.17 -17.23 10.67
N LEU A 355 -2.31 -17.37 11.99
CA LEU A 355 -1.25 -17.88 12.86
C LEU A 355 -0.82 -19.29 12.48
N ASN A 356 -1.74 -20.18 12.17
CA ASN A 356 -1.41 -21.53 11.72
C ASN A 356 -0.62 -21.53 10.41
N TYR A 357 -0.98 -20.66 9.48
CA TYR A 357 -0.22 -20.48 8.24
C TYR A 357 1.21 -20.02 8.54
N TYR A 358 1.39 -18.98 9.34
CA TYR A 358 2.71 -18.45 9.69
C TYR A 358 3.51 -19.38 10.60
N LEU A 359 2.88 -20.16 11.49
CA LEU A 359 3.57 -21.14 12.30
C LEU A 359 4.13 -22.29 11.45
N ASN A 360 3.38 -22.75 10.47
CA ASN A 360 3.89 -23.72 9.50
C ASN A 360 5.06 -23.13 8.72
N PHE A 361 4.95 -21.88 8.32
CA PHE A 361 5.98 -21.14 7.60
C PHE A 361 7.21 -20.84 8.48
N SER A 362 7.02 -20.34 9.72
CA SER A 362 8.13 -20.03 10.63
C SER A 362 8.85 -21.28 11.14
N HIS A 363 8.17 -22.41 11.22
CA HIS A 363 8.81 -23.71 11.51
C HIS A 363 9.75 -24.12 10.37
N GLU A 364 9.47 -23.67 9.15
CA GLU A 364 10.36 -23.85 7.99
C GLU A 364 11.48 -22.79 7.96
N LEU A 365 11.22 -21.54 8.44
CA LEU A 365 12.20 -20.44 8.46
C LEU A 365 13.23 -20.53 9.61
N PHE A 366 12.87 -21.14 10.75
CA PHE A 366 13.73 -21.23 11.93
C PHE A 366 13.98 -22.71 12.28
N PRO A 367 14.94 -23.38 11.64
CA PRO A 367 15.26 -24.75 11.97
C PRO A 367 15.77 -24.87 13.40
N ILE A 368 15.08 -25.67 14.19
CA ILE A 368 15.48 -25.93 15.58
C ILE A 368 16.77 -26.75 15.66
N ILE A 369 17.10 -27.54 14.64
CA ILE A 369 18.34 -28.31 14.54
C ILE A 369 18.72 -28.52 13.09
N ILE A 370 19.93 -28.11 12.71
CA ILE A 370 20.54 -28.50 11.44
C ILE A 370 21.16 -29.85 11.62
N ASP A 371 20.61 -30.85 10.96
CA ASP A 371 21.33 -32.14 10.84
C ASP A 371 22.44 -31.91 9.80
N SER A 372 23.70 -31.92 10.29
CA SER A 372 24.92 -31.57 9.55
C SER A 372 25.24 -32.52 8.37
N ASN A 373 24.40 -33.51 8.12
CA ASN A 373 24.62 -34.53 7.10
C ASN A 373 23.87 -34.35 5.77
N ASN A 374 23.11 -33.28 5.58
CA ASN A 374 22.42 -33.04 4.31
C ASN A 374 23.29 -32.17 3.34
N ASP A 375 24.11 -32.86 2.56
CA ASP A 375 24.97 -32.29 1.52
C ASP A 375 24.23 -31.63 0.33
N ILE A 376 22.90 -31.70 0.30
CA ILE A 376 22.05 -31.18 -0.79
C ILE A 376 22.20 -29.63 -0.93
N TYR A 377 22.43 -28.94 0.17
CA TYR A 377 22.59 -27.47 0.15
C TYR A 377 23.93 -26.97 -0.37
N LYS A 378 24.98 -27.79 -0.30
CA LYS A 378 26.31 -27.38 -0.81
C LYS A 378 26.35 -27.27 -2.34
N HIS A 379 25.55 -28.07 -3.04
CA HIS A 379 25.49 -28.03 -4.51
C HIS A 379 24.62 -26.90 -5.09
N ALA A 380 23.65 -26.40 -4.33
CA ALA A 380 22.81 -25.26 -4.76
C ALA A 380 23.53 -23.90 -4.67
N TYR A 381 24.58 -23.80 -3.85
CA TYR A 381 25.34 -22.56 -3.65
C TYR A 381 26.53 -22.37 -4.58
N PHE A 382 26.99 -23.41 -5.31
CA PHE A 382 28.26 -23.37 -6.05
C PHE A 382 28.17 -23.86 -7.51
N SER A 383 27.01 -24.09 -8.05
CA SER A 383 26.78 -24.35 -9.47
C SER A 383 25.91 -23.23 -10.08
#